data_94cc16ba0592ac3c25d08aec22d554eb
#
_entry.id   94cc16ba0592ac3c25d08aec22d554eb
#
_cell.length_a   1.000
_cell.length_b   1.000
_cell.length_c   1.000
_cell.angle_alpha   90.00
_cell.angle_beta   90.00
_cell.angle_gamma   90.00
#
_symmetry.space_group_name_H-M   'P 1'
#
loop_
_entity.id
_entity.type
_entity.pdbx_description
1 polymer ?
#
loop_
_entity_poly.entity_id
_entity_poly.type
_entity_poly.pdbx_seq_one_letter_code
_entity_poly.pdbx_strand_id
1 'polypeptide(L)'
;MSEAPHGDHDSRPGEDQRATSAQQAPGGDSYTWYRRGLDLLGRGSPAAAAQLLERAAEAEPGARSVLEALGRAQFDTGRYEQAADSFRRIVEASPSDDYAHFGLGLALARGGDPAAAAEHLALAAAMRPDLRHYTEALRGVRATLRARAEAGSRPAPADPASDEPS
;
A
#
# COMPACT_ATOMS: atom_id res chain seq x y z
N MET A 1 53.41 -66.58 -8.43
CA MET A 1 53.54 -65.67 -9.56
C MET A 1 52.27 -64.89 -9.68
N SER A 2 52.41 -63.60 -9.59
CA SER A 2 51.52 -62.51 -10.08
C SER A 2 50.30 -62.21 -9.22
N GLU A 3 50.37 -61.28 -8.44
CA GLU A 3 50.24 -59.82 -8.56
C GLU A 3 48.80 -59.37 -8.71
N ALA A 4 48.29 -58.83 -7.62
CA ALA A 4 47.14 -57.95 -7.62
C ALA A 4 47.55 -56.48 -7.93
N PRO A 5 46.73 -55.68 -8.54
CA PRO A 5 46.81 -54.25 -8.32
C PRO A 5 45.57 -53.65 -7.66
N HIS A 6 45.88 -52.73 -6.84
CA HIS A 6 45.15 -51.78 -6.10
C HIS A 6 44.00 -51.12 -6.84
N GLY A 7 42.84 -51.10 -6.18
CA GLY A 7 41.74 -50.21 -6.50
C GLY A 7 41.90 -48.87 -5.77
N ASP A 8 42.12 -47.86 -6.53
CA ASP A 8 42.12 -46.47 -6.07
C ASP A 8 40.71 -46.07 -5.59
N HIS A 9 40.64 -45.71 -4.33
CA HIS A 9 39.55 -44.98 -3.78
C HIS A 9 39.67 -43.51 -4.19
N ASP A 10 39.00 -43.14 -5.27
CA ASP A 10 38.78 -41.77 -5.58
C ASP A 10 37.56 -41.25 -4.77
N SER A 11 37.88 -40.78 -3.60
CA SER A 11 36.93 -40.00 -2.76
C SER A 11 36.76 -38.62 -3.37
N ARG A 12 35.67 -38.41 -4.08
CA ARG A 12 35.26 -37.09 -4.49
C ARG A 12 34.47 -36.40 -3.37
N PRO A 13 35.03 -35.41 -2.66
CA PRO A 13 34.24 -34.48 -1.88
C PRO A 13 33.88 -33.30 -2.79
N GLY A 14 32.65 -33.10 -3.11
CA GLY A 14 32.34 -31.90 -3.86
C GLY A 14 30.94 -31.73 -4.45
N GLU A 15 29.94 -32.55 -4.12
CA GLU A 15 28.63 -32.39 -4.75
C GLU A 15 27.53 -31.77 -3.85
N ASP A 16 27.79 -31.58 -2.57
CA ASP A 16 26.77 -31.08 -1.64
C ASP A 16 26.67 -29.52 -1.48
N GLN A 17 27.58 -28.78 -2.13
CA GLN A 17 27.54 -27.29 -1.99
C GLN A 17 26.86 -26.59 -3.15
N ARG A 18 26.40 -27.26 -4.17
CA ARG A 18 25.71 -26.65 -5.31
C ARG A 18 24.18 -26.61 -5.16
N ALA A 19 23.62 -27.40 -4.27
CA ALA A 19 22.16 -27.46 -4.06
C ALA A 19 21.60 -26.29 -3.26
N THR A 20 22.40 -25.57 -2.49
CA THR A 20 21.95 -24.46 -1.65
C THR A 20 21.87 -23.10 -2.36
N SER A 21 22.58 -22.96 -3.48
CA SER A 21 22.60 -21.69 -4.22
C SER A 21 21.50 -21.56 -5.27
N ALA A 22 20.83 -22.65 -5.62
CA ALA A 22 19.76 -22.63 -6.62
C ALA A 22 18.37 -22.27 -6.06
N GLN A 23 18.23 -22.14 -4.74
CA GLN A 23 16.96 -21.81 -4.08
C GLN A 23 16.76 -20.32 -3.79
N GLN A 24 17.73 -19.47 -4.10
CA GLN A 24 17.63 -18.02 -4.00
C GLN A 24 17.47 -17.39 -5.39
N ALA A 25 16.43 -17.78 -6.12
CA ALA A 25 15.99 -16.99 -7.25
C ALA A 25 15.55 -15.59 -6.73
N PRO A 26 15.92 -14.48 -7.40
CA PRO A 26 15.57 -13.12 -6.94
C PRO A 26 14.07 -12.92 -6.65
N GLY A 27 13.18 -13.65 -7.31
CA GLY A 27 11.74 -13.61 -7.06
C GLY A 27 11.27 -14.42 -5.84
N GLY A 28 12.10 -15.35 -5.30
CA GLY A 28 11.71 -16.20 -4.16
C GLY A 28 11.55 -15.40 -2.85
N ASP A 29 12.42 -14.44 -2.61
CA ASP A 29 12.39 -13.61 -1.41
C ASP A 29 11.24 -12.62 -1.43
N SER A 30 10.96 -11.98 -2.56
CA SER A 30 9.83 -11.07 -2.75
C SER A 30 8.50 -11.76 -2.46
N TYR A 31 8.27 -12.93 -3.02
CA TYR A 31 7.07 -13.70 -2.76
C TYR A 31 6.94 -14.11 -1.28
N THR A 32 8.03 -14.50 -0.64
CA THR A 32 8.05 -14.86 0.79
C THR A 32 7.71 -13.66 1.65
N TRP A 33 8.30 -12.48 1.40
CA TRP A 33 7.99 -11.24 2.12
C TRP A 33 6.53 -10.82 1.92
N TYR A 34 6.03 -10.92 0.70
CA TYR A 34 4.62 -10.64 0.39
C TYR A 34 3.68 -11.56 1.17
N ARG A 35 3.90 -12.88 1.14
CA ARG A 35 3.06 -13.85 1.85
C ARG A 35 3.06 -13.62 3.37
N ARG A 36 4.23 -13.38 3.95
CA ARG A 36 4.36 -13.05 5.37
C ARG A 36 3.70 -11.70 5.71
N GLY A 37 3.82 -10.72 4.84
CA GLY A 37 3.16 -9.43 4.98
C GLY A 37 1.64 -9.57 5.03
N LEU A 38 1.05 -10.39 4.14
CA LEU A 38 -0.39 -10.69 4.15
C LEU A 38 -0.83 -11.41 5.44
N ASP A 39 -0.04 -12.37 5.93
CA ASP A 39 -0.32 -13.07 7.18
C ASP A 39 -0.32 -12.10 8.37
N LEU A 40 0.65 -11.20 8.43
CA LEU A 40 0.73 -10.16 9.47
C LEU A 40 -0.45 -9.17 9.40
N LEU A 41 -0.90 -8.78 8.20
CA LEU A 41 -2.11 -7.98 8.03
C LEU A 41 -3.34 -8.71 8.56
N GLY A 42 -3.48 -9.99 8.22
CA GLY A 42 -4.58 -10.82 8.72
C GLY A 42 -4.60 -11.00 10.23
N ARG A 43 -3.45 -10.90 10.88
CA ARG A 43 -3.29 -10.95 12.34
C ARG A 43 -3.39 -9.59 13.04
N GLY A 44 -3.68 -8.52 12.30
CA GLY A 44 -3.78 -7.17 12.85
C GLY A 44 -2.44 -6.55 13.25
N SER A 45 -1.36 -6.92 12.55
CA SER A 45 -0.01 -6.39 12.75
C SER A 45 0.47 -5.57 11.54
N PRO A 46 -0.21 -4.43 11.21
CA PRO A 46 0.05 -3.70 9.97
C PRO A 46 1.44 -3.05 9.93
N ALA A 47 1.99 -2.65 11.08
CA ALA A 47 3.32 -2.06 11.13
C ALA A 47 4.42 -3.06 10.73
N ALA A 48 4.35 -4.29 11.23
CA ALA A 48 5.27 -5.36 10.85
C ALA A 48 5.04 -5.81 9.40
N ALA A 49 3.78 -5.84 8.95
CA ALA A 49 3.42 -6.14 7.58
C ALA A 49 4.05 -5.13 6.61
N ALA A 50 3.95 -3.84 6.90
CA ALA A 50 4.48 -2.78 6.07
C ALA A 50 5.99 -2.96 5.83
N GLN A 51 6.77 -3.30 6.85
CA GLN A 51 8.22 -3.53 6.72
C GLN A 51 8.57 -4.64 5.72
N LEU A 52 7.83 -5.76 5.75
CA LEU A 52 8.05 -6.86 4.81
C LEU A 52 7.55 -6.51 3.41
N LEU A 53 6.42 -5.82 3.31
CA LEU A 53 5.83 -5.42 2.04
C LEU A 53 6.66 -4.33 1.36
N GLU A 54 7.33 -3.44 2.11
CA GLU A 54 8.30 -2.49 1.58
C GLU A 54 9.46 -3.21 0.88
N ARG A 55 10.03 -4.23 1.51
CA ARG A 55 11.09 -5.06 0.90
C ARG A 55 10.60 -5.78 -0.36
N ALA A 56 9.38 -6.31 -0.32
CA ALA A 56 8.78 -6.94 -1.49
C ALA A 56 8.59 -5.95 -2.64
N ALA A 57 8.15 -4.71 -2.34
CA ALA A 57 7.96 -3.65 -3.31
C ALA A 57 9.29 -3.09 -3.87
N GLU A 58 10.37 -3.11 -3.10
CA GLU A 58 11.71 -2.78 -3.58
C GLU A 58 12.23 -3.83 -4.56
N ALA A 59 11.98 -5.11 -4.28
CA ALA A 59 12.38 -6.21 -5.15
C ALA A 59 11.54 -6.27 -6.44
N GLU A 60 10.25 -5.97 -6.35
CA GLU A 60 9.30 -5.97 -7.48
C GLU A 60 8.47 -4.67 -7.51
N PRO A 61 9.05 -3.56 -8.01
CA PRO A 61 8.42 -2.23 -7.91
C PRO A 61 7.07 -2.09 -8.62
N GLY A 62 6.79 -2.92 -9.62
CA GLY A 62 5.56 -2.92 -10.41
C GLY A 62 4.52 -3.95 -9.97
N ALA A 63 4.78 -4.75 -8.93
CA ALA A 63 3.87 -5.80 -8.50
C ALA A 63 2.61 -5.20 -7.84
N ARG A 64 1.49 -5.19 -8.60
CA ARG A 64 0.20 -4.62 -8.15
C ARG A 64 -0.24 -5.15 -6.80
N SER A 65 -0.21 -6.47 -6.60
CA SER A 65 -0.66 -7.10 -5.35
C SER A 65 0.20 -6.72 -4.14
N VAL A 66 1.50 -6.52 -4.35
CA VAL A 66 2.42 -6.06 -3.31
C VAL A 66 2.12 -4.61 -2.95
N LEU A 67 1.96 -3.74 -3.96
CA LEU A 67 1.62 -2.33 -3.75
C LEU A 67 0.25 -2.15 -3.07
N GLU A 68 -0.74 -2.97 -3.41
CA GLU A 68 -2.05 -2.97 -2.76
C GLU A 68 -1.94 -3.35 -1.27
N ALA A 69 -1.27 -4.45 -0.97
CA ALA A 69 -1.07 -4.88 0.40
C ALA A 69 -0.25 -3.87 1.21
N LEU A 70 0.78 -3.27 0.60
CA LEU A 70 1.59 -2.22 1.21
C LEU A 70 0.75 -0.98 1.51
N GLY A 71 -0.03 -0.49 0.55
CA GLY A 71 -0.92 0.65 0.73
C GLY A 71 -1.91 0.45 1.87
N ARG A 72 -2.49 -0.75 1.99
CA ARG A 72 -3.36 -1.12 3.12
C ARG A 72 -2.61 -1.08 4.45
N ALA A 73 -1.42 -1.69 4.54
CA ALA A 73 -0.61 -1.70 5.76
C ALA A 73 -0.21 -0.28 6.18
N GLN A 74 0.18 0.56 5.23
CA GLN A 74 0.51 1.96 5.46
C GLN A 74 -0.71 2.76 5.92
N PHE A 75 -1.87 2.54 5.32
CA PHE A 75 -3.13 3.17 5.75
C PHE A 75 -3.50 2.79 7.18
N ASP A 76 -3.45 1.51 7.52
CA ASP A 76 -3.79 1.00 8.85
C ASP A 76 -2.83 1.48 9.95
N THR A 77 -1.62 1.89 9.57
CA THR A 77 -0.64 2.51 10.49
C THR A 77 -0.69 4.03 10.51
N GLY A 78 -1.62 4.66 9.79
CA GLY A 78 -1.75 6.12 9.72
C GLY A 78 -0.73 6.82 8.81
N ARG A 79 0.05 6.05 8.03
CA ARG A 79 1.02 6.57 7.05
C ARG A 79 0.30 6.90 5.74
N TYR A 80 -0.59 7.89 5.79
CA TYR A 80 -1.54 8.16 4.69
C TYR A 80 -0.89 8.66 3.40
N GLU A 81 0.16 9.48 3.48
CA GLU A 81 0.91 9.92 2.30
C GLU A 81 1.56 8.74 1.57
N GLN A 82 2.22 7.86 2.32
CA GLN A 82 2.85 6.66 1.77
C GLN A 82 1.81 5.69 1.18
N ALA A 83 0.66 5.53 1.86
CA ALA A 83 -0.45 4.74 1.33
C ALA A 83 -0.96 5.32 0.01
N ALA A 84 -1.12 6.65 -0.08
CA ALA A 84 -1.51 7.32 -1.30
C ALA A 84 -0.50 7.06 -2.43
N ASP A 85 0.81 7.12 -2.15
CA ASP A 85 1.85 6.83 -3.13
C ASP A 85 1.82 5.39 -3.63
N SER A 86 1.59 4.43 -2.74
CA SER A 86 1.46 3.02 -3.12
C SER A 86 0.26 2.78 -4.05
N PHE A 87 -0.91 3.33 -3.73
CA PHE A 87 -2.10 3.24 -4.59
C PHE A 87 -1.96 4.05 -5.88
N ARG A 88 -1.31 5.23 -5.85
CA ARG A 88 -1.06 6.05 -7.05
C ARG A 88 -0.24 5.29 -8.08
N ARG A 89 0.78 4.57 -7.68
CA ARG A 89 1.57 3.72 -8.57
C ARG A 89 0.72 2.66 -9.27
N ILE A 90 -0.27 2.09 -8.59
CA ILE A 90 -1.21 1.16 -9.23
C ILE A 90 -2.08 1.90 -10.25
N VAL A 91 -2.67 3.05 -9.88
CA VAL A 91 -3.51 3.86 -10.77
C VAL A 91 -2.77 4.31 -12.02
N GLU A 92 -1.49 4.71 -11.90
CA GLU A 92 -0.64 5.10 -13.02
C GLU A 92 -0.40 3.94 -13.99
N ALA A 93 -0.17 2.74 -13.47
CA ALA A 93 0.02 1.53 -14.29
C ALA A 93 -1.30 0.97 -14.83
N SER A 94 -2.40 1.16 -14.13
CA SER A 94 -3.73 0.62 -14.45
C SER A 94 -4.83 1.61 -14.07
N PRO A 95 -5.11 2.61 -14.95
CA PRO A 95 -6.11 3.66 -14.66
C PRO A 95 -7.54 3.16 -14.46
N SER A 96 -7.84 1.92 -14.82
CA SER A 96 -9.15 1.28 -14.65
C SER A 96 -9.24 0.42 -13.38
N ASP A 97 -8.26 0.48 -12.50
CA ASP A 97 -8.27 -0.27 -11.23
C ASP A 97 -9.15 0.47 -10.20
N ASP A 98 -10.38 0.01 -10.05
CA ASP A 98 -11.37 0.63 -9.16
C ASP A 98 -10.94 0.60 -7.68
N TYR A 99 -10.35 -0.50 -7.24
CA TYR A 99 -9.88 -0.62 -5.85
C TYR A 99 -8.69 0.30 -5.56
N ALA A 100 -7.78 0.49 -6.51
CA ALA A 100 -6.67 1.42 -6.35
C ALA A 100 -7.15 2.87 -6.27
N HIS A 101 -8.13 3.27 -7.09
CA HIS A 101 -8.79 4.58 -6.96
C HIS A 101 -9.48 4.73 -5.60
N PHE A 102 -10.17 3.72 -5.11
CA PHE A 102 -10.79 3.74 -3.80
C PHE A 102 -9.76 3.90 -2.69
N GLY A 103 -8.71 3.08 -2.69
CA GLY A 103 -7.62 3.15 -1.71
C GLY A 103 -6.88 4.50 -1.71
N LEU A 104 -6.58 5.02 -2.91
CA LEU A 104 -5.97 6.35 -3.08
C LEU A 104 -6.88 7.44 -2.52
N GLY A 105 -8.17 7.40 -2.84
CA GLY A 105 -9.13 8.37 -2.34
C GLY A 105 -9.26 8.36 -0.82
N LEU A 106 -9.29 7.17 -0.19
CA LEU A 106 -9.30 7.08 1.28
C LEU A 106 -8.02 7.63 1.90
N ALA A 107 -6.86 7.30 1.34
CA ALA A 107 -5.57 7.78 1.84
C ALA A 107 -5.45 9.30 1.73
N LEU A 108 -5.86 9.89 0.61
CA LEU A 108 -5.90 11.34 0.42
C LEU A 108 -6.86 12.04 1.40
N ALA A 109 -8.05 11.46 1.63
CA ALA A 109 -9.02 12.02 2.58
C ALA A 109 -8.45 12.07 4.00
N ARG A 110 -7.80 11.00 4.43
CA ARG A 110 -7.16 10.91 5.75
C ARG A 110 -5.88 11.74 5.83
N GLY A 111 -5.18 11.91 4.72
CA GLY A 111 -4.00 12.78 4.60
C GLY A 111 -4.31 14.28 4.53
N GLY A 112 -5.60 14.65 4.48
CA GLY A 112 -6.04 16.05 4.58
C GLY A 112 -6.36 16.73 3.24
N ASP A 113 -6.36 15.98 2.14
CA ASP A 113 -6.78 16.45 0.80
C ASP A 113 -8.12 15.84 0.37
N PRO A 114 -9.26 16.34 0.89
CA PRO A 114 -10.55 15.82 0.52
C PRO A 114 -10.98 16.20 -0.90
N ALA A 115 -10.37 17.20 -1.53
CA ALA A 115 -10.68 17.57 -2.91
C ALA A 115 -10.18 16.52 -3.87
N ALA A 116 -8.88 16.18 -3.83
CA ALA A 116 -8.32 15.09 -4.62
C ALA A 116 -8.95 13.72 -4.26
N ALA A 117 -9.26 13.49 -2.99
CA ALA A 117 -9.96 12.29 -2.55
C ALA A 117 -11.31 12.11 -3.24
N ALA A 118 -12.11 13.18 -3.37
CA ALA A 118 -13.42 13.13 -4.00
C ALA A 118 -13.34 12.74 -5.49
N GLU A 119 -12.30 13.18 -6.19
CA GLU A 119 -12.07 12.81 -7.60
C GLU A 119 -11.84 11.31 -7.75
N HIS A 120 -10.93 10.74 -6.97
CA HIS A 120 -10.62 9.30 -7.03
C HIS A 120 -11.78 8.43 -6.55
N LEU A 121 -12.47 8.82 -5.47
CA LEU A 121 -13.65 8.10 -4.98
C LEU A 121 -14.83 8.16 -5.97
N ALA A 122 -14.97 9.27 -6.72
CA ALA A 122 -15.98 9.36 -7.76
C ALA A 122 -15.69 8.41 -8.92
N LEU A 123 -14.42 8.26 -9.33
CA LEU A 123 -14.01 7.29 -10.34
C LEU A 123 -14.28 5.86 -9.87
N ALA A 124 -13.88 5.50 -8.64
CA ALA A 124 -14.13 4.18 -8.08
C ALA A 124 -15.64 3.86 -8.05
N ALA A 125 -16.47 4.79 -7.56
CA ALA A 125 -17.91 4.61 -7.50
C ALA A 125 -18.58 4.52 -8.88
N ALA A 126 -18.05 5.21 -9.89
CA ALA A 126 -18.53 5.13 -11.26
C ALA A 126 -18.18 3.78 -11.92
N MET A 127 -16.98 3.25 -11.64
CA MET A 127 -16.54 1.94 -12.15
C MET A 127 -17.29 0.78 -11.49
N ARG A 128 -17.62 0.91 -10.21
CA ARG A 128 -18.29 -0.14 -9.42
C ARG A 128 -19.45 0.44 -8.61
N PRO A 129 -20.57 0.77 -9.30
CA PRO A 129 -21.78 1.31 -8.66
C PRO A 129 -22.47 0.30 -7.73
N ASP A 130 -22.19 -0.99 -7.90
CA ASP A 130 -22.65 -2.09 -7.06
C ASP A 130 -21.97 -2.12 -5.66
N LEU A 131 -20.80 -1.51 -5.51
CA LEU A 131 -20.06 -1.47 -4.25
C LEU A 131 -20.49 -0.24 -3.40
N ARG A 132 -21.46 -0.44 -2.54
CA ARG A 132 -22.05 0.63 -1.71
C ARG A 132 -21.01 1.42 -0.90
N HIS A 133 -19.98 0.76 -0.38
CA HIS A 133 -18.95 1.43 0.42
C HIS A 133 -18.15 2.46 -0.38
N TYR A 134 -18.02 2.33 -1.71
CA TYR A 134 -17.40 3.35 -2.56
C TYR A 134 -18.24 4.62 -2.60
N THR A 135 -19.54 4.47 -2.80
CA THR A 135 -20.49 5.60 -2.81
C THR A 135 -20.59 6.26 -1.43
N GLU A 136 -20.56 5.47 -0.36
CA GLU A 136 -20.60 5.96 1.02
C GLU A 136 -19.34 6.77 1.36
N ALA A 137 -18.17 6.30 0.97
CA ALA A 137 -16.91 7.03 1.14
C ALA A 137 -16.93 8.37 0.39
N LEU A 138 -17.38 8.38 -0.86
CA LEU A 138 -17.54 9.60 -1.65
C LEU A 138 -18.49 10.60 -0.98
N ARG A 139 -19.61 10.11 -0.47
CA ARG A 139 -20.59 10.95 0.25
C ARG A 139 -19.98 11.59 1.49
N GLY A 140 -19.22 10.84 2.27
CA GLY A 140 -18.52 11.32 3.45
C GLY A 140 -17.53 12.44 3.12
N VAL A 141 -16.71 12.26 2.09
CA VAL A 141 -15.73 13.25 1.66
C VAL A 141 -16.42 14.52 1.14
N ARG A 142 -17.49 14.38 0.34
CA ARG A 142 -18.29 15.54 -0.13
C ARG A 142 -18.94 16.31 1.02
N ALA A 143 -19.38 15.62 2.10
CA ALA A 143 -19.87 16.28 3.29
C ALA A 143 -18.78 17.11 3.99
N THR A 144 -17.56 16.57 4.09
CA THR A 144 -16.40 17.29 4.62
C THR A 144 -16.08 18.55 3.81
N LEU A 145 -16.11 18.45 2.48
CA LEU A 145 -15.88 19.61 1.61
C LEU A 145 -16.93 20.72 1.80
N ARG A 146 -18.21 20.34 1.89
CA ARG A 146 -19.29 21.30 2.17
C ARG A 146 -19.10 21.99 3.52
N ALA A 147 -18.80 21.23 4.58
CA ALA A 147 -18.59 21.79 5.92
C ALA A 147 -17.39 22.76 5.95
N ARG A 148 -16.31 22.47 5.21
CA ARG A 148 -15.16 23.37 5.08
C ARG A 148 -15.53 24.66 4.33
N ALA A 149 -16.31 24.57 3.26
CA ALA A 149 -16.77 25.74 2.51
C ALA A 149 -17.67 26.65 3.37
N GLU A 150 -18.58 26.08 4.14
CA GLU A 150 -19.46 26.82 5.07
C GLU A 150 -18.66 27.50 6.18
N ALA A 151 -17.66 26.82 6.76
CA ALA A 151 -16.77 27.35 7.78
C ALA A 151 -15.93 28.53 7.25
N GLY A 152 -15.43 28.42 6.00
CA GLY A 152 -14.65 29.48 5.35
C GLY A 152 -15.48 30.70 4.93
N SER A 153 -16.80 30.53 4.79
CA SER A 153 -17.74 31.62 4.42
C SER A 153 -18.31 32.37 5.62
N ARG A 154 -17.98 31.94 6.85
CA ARG A 154 -18.49 32.58 8.05
C ARG A 154 -17.76 33.92 8.27
N PRO A 155 -18.47 35.07 8.34
CA PRO A 155 -17.82 36.33 8.65
C PRO A 155 -17.17 36.25 10.04
N ALA A 156 -16.02 36.90 10.20
CA ALA A 156 -15.36 37.02 11.49
C ALA A 156 -16.34 37.65 12.50
N PRO A 157 -16.35 37.19 13.78
CA PRO A 157 -17.16 37.85 14.79
C PRO A 157 -16.76 39.32 14.83
N ALA A 158 -17.78 40.18 14.77
CA ALA A 158 -17.59 41.64 14.91
C ALA A 158 -16.87 41.89 16.25
N ASP A 159 -15.79 42.64 16.17
CA ASP A 159 -15.02 43.07 17.37
C ASP A 159 -15.92 43.99 18.22
N PRO A 160 -16.23 43.62 19.48
CA PRO A 160 -17.13 44.43 20.31
C PRO A 160 -16.48 45.72 20.87
N ALA A 161 -15.28 46.08 20.39
CA ALA A 161 -14.50 47.19 20.96
C ALA A 161 -14.66 48.54 20.25
N SER A 162 -15.70 48.73 19.40
CA SER A 162 -15.87 49.99 18.66
C SER A 162 -17.02 50.88 19.15
N ASP A 163 -17.53 50.65 20.35
CA ASP A 163 -18.60 51.52 20.90
C ASP A 163 -18.12 52.19 22.20
N GLU A 164 -17.17 53.13 22.07
CA GLU A 164 -16.96 54.16 23.10
C GLU A 164 -17.55 55.49 22.65
N PRO A 165 -18.63 55.95 23.25
CA PRO A 165 -19.12 57.32 23.03
C PRO A 165 -18.26 58.33 23.80
N SER A 166 -17.83 59.37 23.12
CA SER A 166 -17.21 60.59 23.67
C SER A 166 -18.16 61.35 24.52
#